data_37ec542e60a86ab081d2bcfc8f6550c8
#
_entry.id   37ec542e60a86ab081d2bcfc8f6550c8
#
_cell.length_a   1.000
_cell.length_b   1.000
_cell.length_c   1.000
_cell.angle_alpha   90.00
_cell.angle_beta   90.00
_cell.angle_gamma   90.00
#
_symmetry.space_group_name_H-M   'P 1'
#
loop_
_entity.id
_entity.type
_entity.pdbx_description
1 polymer ?
#
loop_
_entity_poly.entity_id
_entity_poly.type
_entity_poly.pdbx_seq_one_letter_code
_entity_poly.pdbx_strand_id
1 'polypeptide(L)'
;MKFTNNVPRCLLLVAILFFALQDASAQVGIGTTTPEASAQLDVSSTSKGFLPPRLTGSQRNSIVSPVAGLMIYCTDCGPGGQIQFFNGTSWVNMINGTSVLPPAQNLGADIDGEAANDQSGISVSLSADGARIAIGAPQNDGNGSNAGHVRVYQWNGTVWVQLGADINGEAASDNSGWSVSLSSNGNRVAIGAYGNGSSTGQVRVYEWDGSSWNQLGVDIDGEAAADQSGWFVSLSSDGSRLAVGAPSNDGNGSFAGHVRVYEWNGSNWIQMGVDIDGEAAGDQCGYSVSLSSDGSRLAIGAPQNDGSGSTAGHVRIYQWDGTNWVQLGADINGEAANDQSGTSVSLSADGARVVIGAPFNDGSGSDAGHVRIYEWNGTNWNQIGADINGELGNDFSGAAVSISADGNRIAIGGYGNDGGGAAAGHVRIYQLYGGTWSQVWSDIDGEAAGDSFGSSVSISSDGSRIAVGATGNDGIGSNAGYVRVF
;
A
#
# COMPACT_ATOMS: atom_id res chain seq x y z
N MET A 1 -40.38 13.59 95.07
CA MET A 1 -39.53 12.85 94.14
C MET A 1 -39.48 13.65 92.82
N LYS A 2 -38.39 14.33 92.52
CA LYS A 2 -38.21 15.07 91.25
C LYS A 2 -37.48 14.16 90.28
N PHE A 3 -38.10 13.84 89.15
CA PHE A 3 -37.44 13.17 88.03
C PHE A 3 -36.88 14.22 87.07
N THR A 4 -35.60 14.29 86.98
CA THR A 4 -34.86 15.09 85.95
C THR A 4 -34.74 14.32 84.69
N ASN A 5 -35.34 14.83 83.59
CA ASN A 5 -35.15 14.31 82.24
C ASN A 5 -33.75 14.67 81.71
N ASN A 6 -32.84 13.70 81.68
CA ASN A 6 -31.60 13.76 80.91
C ASN A 6 -31.82 13.05 79.56
N VAL A 7 -32.10 13.82 78.52
CA VAL A 7 -32.01 13.32 77.15
C VAL A 7 -30.51 13.32 76.75
N PRO A 8 -29.94 12.20 76.35
CA PRO A 8 -28.52 12.15 76.15
C PRO A 8 -28.13 12.93 74.90
N ARG A 9 -27.26 13.90 75.11
CA ARG A 9 -26.56 14.69 74.03
C ARG A 9 -25.85 13.84 72.95
N CYS A 10 -25.76 12.53 73.14
CA CYS A 10 -25.14 11.59 72.15
C CYS A 10 -26.01 11.37 70.94
N LEU A 11 -27.33 11.44 70.98
CA LEU A 11 -28.18 11.21 69.79
C LEU A 11 -28.11 12.36 68.77
N LEU A 12 -27.85 13.59 69.23
CA LEU A 12 -27.72 14.76 68.36
C LEU A 12 -26.41 14.78 67.65
N LEU A 13 -25.32 14.28 68.24
CA LEU A 13 -23.99 14.17 67.61
C LEU A 13 -23.97 13.05 66.57
N VAL A 14 -24.65 11.93 66.76
CA VAL A 14 -24.72 10.82 65.79
C VAL A 14 -25.55 11.22 64.58
N ALA A 15 -26.66 11.98 64.77
CA ALA A 15 -27.44 12.51 63.64
C ALA A 15 -26.66 13.53 62.79
N ILE A 16 -25.83 14.37 63.41
CA ILE A 16 -24.96 15.33 62.69
C ILE A 16 -23.81 14.60 61.96
N LEU A 17 -23.26 13.49 62.51
CA LEU A 17 -22.26 12.68 61.83
C LEU A 17 -22.84 11.87 60.66
N PHE A 18 -24.13 11.45 60.70
CA PHE A 18 -24.78 10.74 59.58
C PHE A 18 -25.14 11.67 58.40
N PHE A 19 -25.30 12.98 58.60
CA PHE A 19 -25.49 13.95 57.53
C PHE A 19 -24.16 14.45 56.93
N ALA A 20 -22.99 14.13 57.51
CA ALA A 20 -21.67 14.53 57.00
C ALA A 20 -21.03 13.48 56.09
N LEU A 21 -21.68 12.33 55.84
CA LEU A 21 -21.23 11.29 54.90
C LEU A 21 -22.10 11.27 53.65
N GLN A 22 -22.50 12.41 53.15
CA GLN A 22 -22.88 12.49 51.74
C GLN A 22 -21.58 12.62 50.94
N ASP A 23 -21.32 11.65 50.08
CA ASP A 23 -20.27 11.75 49.09
C ASP A 23 -20.45 13.07 48.34
N ALA A 24 -19.60 14.05 48.67
CA ALA A 24 -19.53 15.28 47.90
C ALA A 24 -18.94 14.93 46.53
N SER A 25 -19.78 14.53 45.58
CA SER A 25 -19.37 14.46 44.18
C SER A 25 -19.03 15.88 43.72
N ALA A 26 -17.76 16.21 43.72
CA ALA A 26 -17.28 17.52 43.25
C ALA A 26 -17.46 17.58 41.74
N GLN A 27 -18.52 18.21 41.27
CA GLN A 27 -18.67 18.61 39.88
C GLN A 27 -17.99 19.96 39.64
N VAL A 28 -17.32 20.10 38.53
CA VAL A 28 -16.67 21.35 38.12
C VAL A 28 -17.50 21.97 37.00
N GLY A 29 -18.12 23.11 37.25
CA GLY A 29 -18.79 23.93 36.25
C GLY A 29 -17.90 25.11 35.84
N ILE A 30 -17.64 25.24 34.54
CA ILE A 30 -16.99 26.42 33.97
C ILE A 30 -18.02 27.16 33.14
N GLY A 31 -18.40 28.37 33.55
CA GLY A 31 -19.43 29.17 32.85
C GLY A 31 -20.88 28.74 33.17
N THR A 32 -21.07 27.80 34.07
CA THR A 32 -22.39 27.41 34.63
C THR A 32 -22.31 27.26 36.13
N THR A 33 -23.42 27.60 36.83
CA THR A 33 -23.58 27.38 38.26
C THR A 33 -24.39 26.12 38.57
N THR A 34 -24.96 25.50 37.55
CA THR A 34 -25.76 24.27 37.61
C THR A 34 -25.21 23.27 36.59
N PRO A 35 -24.05 22.61 36.88
CA PRO A 35 -23.52 21.58 35.98
C PRO A 35 -24.50 20.44 35.79
N GLU A 36 -24.53 19.82 34.61
CA GLU A 36 -25.33 18.66 34.33
C GLU A 36 -25.00 17.52 35.30
N ALA A 37 -26.05 16.91 35.91
CA ALA A 37 -25.91 15.91 36.98
C ALA A 37 -25.05 14.68 36.58
N SER A 38 -24.93 14.39 35.28
CA SER A 38 -24.15 13.29 34.74
C SER A 38 -22.69 13.66 34.43
N ALA A 39 -22.29 14.95 34.54
CA ALA A 39 -20.97 15.44 34.17
C ALA A 39 -20.11 15.72 35.42
N GLN A 40 -18.84 15.29 35.41
CA GLN A 40 -17.84 15.71 36.40
C GLN A 40 -17.26 17.09 36.07
N LEU A 41 -17.21 17.43 34.79
CA LEU A 41 -16.81 18.73 34.25
C LEU A 41 -17.88 19.16 33.24
N ASP A 42 -18.52 20.30 33.46
CA ASP A 42 -19.46 20.93 32.54
C ASP A 42 -18.90 22.31 32.14
N VAL A 43 -18.66 22.50 30.83
CA VAL A 43 -18.18 23.77 30.29
C VAL A 43 -19.26 24.38 29.40
N SER A 44 -19.92 25.44 29.88
CA SER A 44 -20.99 26.15 29.20
C SER A 44 -20.52 27.56 28.82
N SER A 45 -20.67 27.92 27.51
CA SER A 45 -20.40 29.27 27.03
C SER A 45 -21.18 29.54 25.74
N THR A 46 -21.64 30.79 25.57
CA THR A 46 -22.28 31.25 24.34
C THR A 46 -21.30 31.92 23.35
N SER A 47 -20.03 32.12 23.74
CA SER A 47 -19.05 32.88 22.96
C SER A 47 -17.63 32.32 22.98
N LYS A 48 -17.35 31.28 23.77
CA LYS A 48 -16.02 30.66 23.90
C LYS A 48 -16.13 29.13 23.79
N GLY A 49 -15.14 28.50 23.18
CA GLY A 49 -15.02 27.03 23.09
C GLY A 49 -14.07 26.46 24.11
N PHE A 50 -14.06 25.12 24.21
CA PHE A 50 -13.05 24.35 24.94
C PHE A 50 -11.85 24.10 23.99
N LEU A 51 -10.64 24.43 24.43
CA LEU A 51 -9.40 24.17 23.69
C LEU A 51 -8.57 23.10 24.42
N PRO A 52 -8.50 21.87 23.91
CA PRO A 52 -7.65 20.85 24.50
C PRO A 52 -6.15 21.17 24.30
N PRO A 53 -5.24 20.47 25.01
CA PRO A 53 -3.80 20.61 24.79
C PRO A 53 -3.45 20.46 23.32
N ARG A 54 -2.67 21.40 22.78
CA ARG A 54 -2.22 21.41 21.37
C ARG A 54 -0.83 20.81 21.29
N LEU A 55 -0.68 19.75 20.53
CA LEU A 55 0.56 19.00 20.35
C LEU A 55 0.78 18.72 18.86
N THR A 56 2.01 18.60 18.43
CA THR A 56 2.35 17.96 17.14
C THR A 56 2.17 16.46 17.26
N GLY A 57 2.09 15.76 16.11
CA GLY A 57 2.06 14.29 16.08
C GLY A 57 3.25 13.67 16.80
N SER A 58 4.44 14.25 16.65
CA SER A 58 5.65 13.82 17.37
C SER A 58 5.53 14.00 18.88
N GLN A 59 5.06 15.17 19.35
CA GLN A 59 4.84 15.43 20.77
C GLN A 59 3.77 14.52 21.36
N ARG A 60 2.67 14.26 20.64
CA ARG A 60 1.64 13.30 21.01
C ARG A 60 2.22 11.90 21.22
N ASN A 61 3.04 11.43 20.28
CA ASN A 61 3.67 10.11 20.34
C ASN A 61 4.69 9.99 21.49
N SER A 62 5.20 11.12 22.00
CA SER A 62 6.12 11.17 23.15
C SER A 62 5.40 11.07 24.49
N ILE A 63 4.06 11.03 24.53
CA ILE A 63 3.32 10.85 25.79
C ILE A 63 3.54 9.42 26.28
N VAL A 64 4.20 9.30 27.43
CA VAL A 64 4.51 7.99 28.04
C VAL A 64 3.23 7.42 28.68
N SER A 65 2.87 6.18 28.31
CA SER A 65 1.71 5.45 28.85
C SER A 65 0.40 6.26 28.82
N PRO A 66 -0.07 6.73 27.65
CA PRO A 66 -1.31 7.47 27.59
C PRO A 66 -2.48 6.60 28.08
N VAL A 67 -3.43 7.21 28.80
CA VAL A 67 -4.61 6.51 29.29
C VAL A 67 -5.78 6.64 28.31
N ALA A 68 -6.64 5.62 28.24
CA ALA A 68 -7.84 5.67 27.41
C ALA A 68 -8.72 6.89 27.77
N GLY A 69 -9.20 7.59 26.76
CA GLY A 69 -9.98 8.83 26.92
C GLY A 69 -9.15 10.11 26.97
N LEU A 70 -7.81 10.05 26.99
CA LEU A 70 -6.97 11.24 26.89
C LEU A 70 -7.22 11.95 25.57
N MET A 71 -7.54 13.25 25.61
CA MET A 71 -7.88 14.06 24.42
C MET A 71 -6.82 15.15 24.18
N ILE A 72 -6.48 15.37 22.90
CA ILE A 72 -5.60 16.43 22.44
C ILE A 72 -6.11 17.04 21.14
N TYR A 73 -5.57 18.22 20.77
CA TYR A 73 -5.63 18.76 19.42
C TYR A 73 -4.27 18.59 18.75
N CYS A 74 -4.18 17.70 17.76
CA CYS A 74 -2.96 17.50 16.98
C CYS A 74 -2.87 18.57 15.89
N THR A 75 -1.79 19.36 15.89
CA THR A 75 -1.66 20.56 15.05
C THR A 75 -1.20 20.26 13.62
N ASP A 76 -0.52 19.13 13.40
CA ASP A 76 0.07 18.68 12.14
C ASP A 76 -0.48 17.30 11.66
N CYS A 77 -1.57 16.84 12.26
CA CYS A 77 -2.22 15.59 11.90
C CYS A 77 -3.37 15.81 10.91
N GLY A 78 -3.04 16.18 9.68
CA GLY A 78 -3.98 16.48 8.60
C GLY A 78 -4.31 17.97 8.43
N PRO A 79 -5.01 18.34 7.34
CA PRO A 79 -5.30 19.73 6.99
C PRO A 79 -6.03 20.45 8.13
N GLY A 80 -5.43 21.51 8.68
CA GLY A 80 -6.00 22.32 9.75
C GLY A 80 -5.93 21.73 11.15
N GLY A 81 -5.25 20.57 11.35
CA GLY A 81 -5.16 19.87 12.63
C GLY A 81 -6.41 19.07 12.98
N GLN A 82 -6.33 18.20 14.01
CA GLN A 82 -7.41 17.27 14.38
C GLN A 82 -7.56 17.09 15.88
N ILE A 83 -8.81 16.98 16.38
CA ILE A 83 -9.07 16.51 17.74
C ILE A 83 -8.94 15.00 17.76
N GLN A 84 -8.10 14.50 18.66
CA GLN A 84 -7.81 13.07 18.82
C GLN A 84 -7.99 12.63 20.25
N PHE A 85 -8.33 11.36 20.45
CA PHE A 85 -8.31 10.74 21.75
C PHE A 85 -7.60 9.38 21.72
N PHE A 86 -7.04 8.98 22.84
CA PHE A 86 -6.42 7.67 22.97
C PHE A 86 -7.49 6.65 23.41
N ASN A 87 -7.70 5.58 22.62
CA ASN A 87 -8.75 4.58 22.90
C ASN A 87 -8.29 3.45 23.85
N GLY A 88 -7.05 3.52 24.34
CA GLY A 88 -6.41 2.48 25.17
C GLY A 88 -5.35 1.67 24.42
N THR A 89 -5.37 1.70 23.09
CA THR A 89 -4.39 1.03 22.21
C THR A 89 -3.75 1.99 21.23
N SER A 90 -4.51 2.92 20.69
CA SER A 90 -4.06 3.86 19.66
C SER A 90 -4.73 5.21 19.78
N TRP A 91 -4.14 6.23 19.17
CA TRP A 91 -4.78 7.53 18.96
C TRP A 91 -5.78 7.42 17.82
N VAL A 92 -6.98 7.92 18.02
CA VAL A 92 -8.07 7.91 17.03
C VAL A 92 -8.60 9.33 16.81
N ASN A 93 -9.00 9.62 15.59
CA ASN A 93 -9.64 10.89 15.25
C ASN A 93 -11.06 10.92 15.80
N MET A 94 -11.43 12.01 16.46
CA MET A 94 -12.72 12.16 17.12
C MET A 94 -13.90 12.30 16.13
N ILE A 95 -13.62 12.73 14.88
CA ILE A 95 -14.66 12.98 13.87
C ILE A 95 -15.14 11.68 13.23
N ASN A 96 -14.24 10.72 12.99
CA ASN A 96 -14.54 9.49 12.24
C ASN A 96 -14.15 8.20 12.96
N GLY A 97 -13.58 8.27 14.17
CA GLY A 97 -13.20 7.09 14.95
C GLY A 97 -12.02 6.29 14.40
N THR A 98 -11.36 6.79 13.36
CA THR A 98 -10.24 6.07 12.74
C THR A 98 -8.96 6.25 13.52
N SER A 99 -8.15 5.19 13.56
CA SER A 99 -6.80 5.26 14.12
C SER A 99 -5.98 6.31 13.37
N VAL A 100 -5.36 7.22 14.12
CA VAL A 100 -4.43 8.20 13.54
C VAL A 100 -3.05 7.56 13.56
N LEU A 101 -2.53 7.27 12.39
CA LEU A 101 -1.16 6.78 12.29
C LEU A 101 -0.19 7.88 12.74
N PRO A 102 0.92 7.50 13.40
CA PRO A 102 2.05 8.40 13.56
C PRO A 102 2.53 8.87 12.18
N PRO A 103 3.22 10.02 12.08
CA PRO A 103 3.92 10.39 10.84
C PRO A 103 4.76 9.22 10.33
N ALA A 104 4.89 9.09 9.03
CA ALA A 104 5.74 8.07 8.44
C ALA A 104 7.13 8.14 9.08
N GLN A 105 7.54 7.05 9.69
CA GLN A 105 8.86 6.93 10.32
C GLN A 105 9.58 5.74 9.68
N ASN A 106 10.85 5.93 9.35
CA ASN A 106 11.66 4.86 8.80
C ASN A 106 11.67 3.65 9.75
N LEU A 107 11.32 2.50 9.23
CA LEU A 107 11.40 1.23 9.92
C LEU A 107 12.78 0.61 9.68
N GLY A 108 13.76 1.04 10.45
CA GLY A 108 15.18 0.68 10.29
C GLY A 108 15.92 1.59 9.33
N ALA A 109 17.14 1.18 8.95
CA ALA A 109 17.93 1.82 7.92
C ALA A 109 17.44 1.40 6.52
N ASP A 110 17.82 2.14 5.51
CA ASP A 110 17.58 1.79 4.12
C ASP A 110 18.23 0.45 3.79
N ILE A 111 17.63 -0.25 2.85
CA ILE A 111 18.15 -1.51 2.32
C ILE A 111 18.77 -1.19 0.96
N ASP A 112 20.08 -0.97 0.97
CA ASP A 112 20.81 -0.55 -0.22
C ASP A 112 20.99 -1.68 -1.24
N GLY A 113 21.13 -1.31 -2.51
CA GLY A 113 21.65 -2.17 -3.56
C GLY A 113 23.07 -2.67 -3.21
N GLU A 114 23.63 -3.56 -4.00
CA GLU A 114 24.96 -4.10 -3.74
C GLU A 114 26.07 -3.43 -4.55
N ALA A 115 25.74 -3.03 -5.76
CA ALA A 115 26.70 -2.41 -6.68
C ALA A 115 26.04 -1.33 -7.55
N ALA A 116 26.89 -0.54 -8.21
CA ALA A 116 26.42 0.46 -9.15
C ALA A 116 25.62 -0.17 -10.30
N ASN A 117 24.56 0.48 -10.71
CA ASN A 117 23.61 0.09 -11.74
C ASN A 117 22.74 -1.14 -11.45
N ASP A 118 22.75 -1.69 -10.25
CA ASP A 118 21.88 -2.82 -9.87
C ASP A 118 20.39 -2.50 -9.97
N GLN A 119 20.04 -1.22 -9.82
CA GLN A 119 18.64 -0.73 -9.73
C GLN A 119 17.81 -1.48 -8.67
N SER A 120 18.41 -1.72 -7.50
CA SER A 120 17.70 -2.35 -6.38
C SER A 120 16.46 -1.52 -6.01
N GLY A 121 15.32 -2.20 -5.84
CA GLY A 121 14.05 -1.55 -5.56
C GLY A 121 13.21 -1.23 -6.80
N ILE A 122 13.57 -1.72 -8.01
CA ILE A 122 12.68 -1.61 -9.19
C ILE A 122 11.34 -2.31 -8.93
N SER A 123 11.36 -3.35 -8.15
CA SER A 123 10.18 -4.04 -7.66
C SER A 123 10.31 -4.36 -6.17
N VAL A 124 9.22 -4.15 -5.42
CA VAL A 124 9.14 -4.47 -3.99
C VAL A 124 7.83 -5.15 -3.66
N SER A 125 7.85 -6.10 -2.74
CA SER A 125 6.64 -6.76 -2.24
C SER A 125 6.75 -7.06 -0.75
N LEU A 126 5.77 -6.58 0.04
CA LEU A 126 5.67 -6.84 1.49
C LEU A 126 4.80 -8.07 1.77
N SER A 127 5.12 -8.82 2.82
CA SER A 127 4.19 -9.76 3.44
C SER A 127 3.01 -9.02 4.08
N ALA A 128 1.92 -9.73 4.36
CA ALA A 128 0.69 -9.14 4.90
C ALA A 128 0.90 -8.37 6.21
N ASP A 129 1.79 -8.85 7.08
CA ASP A 129 2.17 -8.20 8.34
C ASP A 129 3.29 -7.15 8.16
N GLY A 130 3.77 -6.97 6.92
CA GLY A 130 4.89 -6.10 6.60
C GLY A 130 6.22 -6.50 7.25
N ALA A 131 6.34 -7.73 7.77
CA ALA A 131 7.55 -8.19 8.46
C ALA A 131 8.59 -8.80 7.50
N ARG A 132 8.20 -9.12 6.26
CA ARG A 132 9.11 -9.57 5.20
C ARG A 132 8.95 -8.71 3.96
N ILE A 133 10.05 -8.54 3.25
CA ILE A 133 10.09 -7.79 1.99
C ILE A 133 10.96 -8.52 0.98
N ALA A 134 10.47 -8.67 -0.24
CA ALA A 134 11.26 -9.06 -1.40
C ALA A 134 11.61 -7.82 -2.21
N ILE A 135 12.85 -7.74 -2.67
CA ILE A 135 13.43 -6.61 -3.42
C ILE A 135 14.10 -7.15 -4.66
N GLY A 136 13.67 -6.68 -5.82
CA GLY A 136 14.28 -6.99 -7.10
C GLY A 136 15.37 -5.99 -7.50
N ALA A 137 16.45 -6.50 -8.07
CA ALA A 137 17.56 -5.76 -8.65
C ALA A 137 17.92 -6.39 -10.00
N PRO A 138 17.17 -6.07 -11.08
CA PRO A 138 17.24 -6.79 -12.36
C PRO A 138 18.52 -6.56 -13.14
N GLN A 139 19.26 -5.51 -12.83
CA GLN A 139 20.53 -5.22 -13.52
C GLN A 139 21.77 -5.69 -12.74
N ASN A 140 21.56 -6.43 -11.61
CA ASN A 140 22.69 -7.01 -10.89
C ASN A 140 23.47 -7.99 -11.74
N ASP A 141 24.82 -7.88 -11.70
CA ASP A 141 25.75 -8.63 -12.53
C ASP A 141 26.29 -9.92 -11.85
N GLY A 142 25.76 -10.31 -10.68
CA GLY A 142 26.31 -11.39 -9.85
C GLY A 142 26.43 -12.75 -10.53
N ASN A 143 25.53 -13.08 -11.47
CA ASN A 143 25.56 -14.32 -12.28
C ASN A 143 25.67 -14.06 -13.77
N GLY A 144 26.15 -12.88 -14.16
CA GLY A 144 26.30 -12.43 -15.54
C GLY A 144 25.71 -11.04 -15.72
N SER A 145 26.12 -10.34 -16.80
CA SER A 145 25.67 -8.97 -17.03
C SER A 145 24.14 -8.88 -17.09
N ASN A 146 23.54 -8.07 -16.22
CA ASN A 146 22.10 -7.93 -16.06
C ASN A 146 21.35 -9.28 -15.86
N ALA A 147 22.00 -10.26 -15.22
CA ALA A 147 21.30 -11.50 -14.84
C ALA A 147 20.17 -11.21 -13.86
N GLY A 148 20.39 -10.22 -13.02
CA GLY A 148 19.49 -9.80 -11.98
C GLY A 148 19.45 -10.75 -10.78
N HIS A 149 18.89 -10.27 -9.68
CA HIS A 149 18.62 -11.07 -8.50
C HIS A 149 17.43 -10.55 -7.67
N VAL A 150 17.01 -11.35 -6.72
CA VAL A 150 16.06 -10.97 -5.67
C VAL A 150 16.65 -11.25 -4.30
N ARG A 151 16.57 -10.28 -3.40
CA ARG A 151 16.89 -10.45 -1.98
C ARG A 151 15.61 -10.35 -1.15
N VAL A 152 15.47 -11.26 -0.20
CA VAL A 152 14.34 -11.22 0.74
C VAL A 152 14.85 -10.89 2.12
N TYR A 153 14.19 -9.97 2.82
CA TYR A 153 14.57 -9.55 4.17
C TYR A 153 13.43 -9.79 5.15
N GLN A 154 13.80 -9.98 6.40
CA GLN A 154 12.88 -10.09 7.53
C GLN A 154 13.21 -9.03 8.59
N TRP A 155 12.19 -8.36 9.08
CA TRP A 155 12.28 -7.44 10.21
C TRP A 155 12.41 -8.22 11.52
N ASN A 156 13.49 -8.00 12.26
CA ASN A 156 13.73 -8.68 13.55
C ASN A 156 13.29 -7.86 14.77
N GLY A 157 12.60 -6.75 14.56
CA GLY A 157 12.21 -5.79 15.59
C GLY A 157 13.12 -4.57 15.69
N THR A 158 14.31 -4.59 15.03
CA THR A 158 15.30 -3.50 15.11
C THR A 158 15.93 -3.17 13.76
N VAL A 159 16.23 -4.18 12.97
CA VAL A 159 16.85 -4.05 11.64
C VAL A 159 16.27 -5.07 10.66
N TRP A 160 16.38 -4.77 9.38
CA TRP A 160 16.11 -5.71 8.31
C TRP A 160 17.29 -6.67 8.18
N VAL A 161 17.03 -7.97 8.24
CA VAL A 161 18.03 -9.04 8.12
C VAL A 161 17.69 -9.87 6.89
N GLN A 162 18.66 -10.06 6.02
CA GLN A 162 18.46 -10.88 4.83
C GLN A 162 18.09 -12.31 5.20
N LEU A 163 17.09 -12.84 4.52
CA LEU A 163 16.55 -14.17 4.74
C LEU A 163 17.02 -15.13 3.65
N GLY A 164 18.04 -15.89 3.96
CA GLY A 164 18.72 -16.80 3.02
C GLY A 164 19.73 -16.08 2.13
N ALA A 165 20.17 -16.78 1.07
CA ALA A 165 21.06 -16.25 0.05
C ALA A 165 20.26 -15.52 -1.05
N ASP A 166 20.95 -14.78 -1.89
CA ASP A 166 20.38 -14.16 -3.09
C ASP A 166 19.74 -15.20 -3.99
N ILE A 167 18.60 -14.86 -4.56
CA ILE A 167 17.96 -15.66 -5.61
C ILE A 167 18.36 -15.08 -6.95
N ASN A 168 19.43 -15.61 -7.54
CA ASN A 168 20.04 -15.08 -8.73
C ASN A 168 19.28 -15.46 -10.01
N GLY A 169 19.35 -14.60 -11.02
CA GLY A 169 19.02 -14.95 -12.40
C GLY A 169 19.91 -16.07 -12.91
N GLU A 170 19.48 -16.78 -13.92
CA GLU A 170 20.19 -17.97 -14.42
C GLU A 170 21.29 -17.63 -15.42
N ALA A 171 21.06 -16.60 -16.21
CA ALA A 171 21.98 -16.18 -17.26
C ALA A 171 22.01 -14.66 -17.44
N ALA A 172 23.01 -14.20 -18.18
CA ALA A 172 23.12 -12.79 -18.54
C ALA A 172 21.89 -12.31 -19.32
N SER A 173 21.43 -11.10 -18.99
CA SER A 173 20.27 -10.42 -19.59
C SER A 173 18.90 -11.01 -19.23
N ASP A 174 18.80 -11.92 -18.25
CA ASP A 174 17.52 -12.43 -17.78
C ASP A 174 16.67 -11.36 -17.10
N ASN A 175 17.32 -10.35 -16.50
CA ASN A 175 16.67 -9.31 -15.72
C ASN A 175 15.78 -9.90 -14.59
N SER A 176 16.24 -10.96 -13.93
CA SER A 176 15.54 -11.59 -12.81
C SER A 176 15.31 -10.60 -11.68
N GLY A 177 14.08 -10.53 -11.16
CA GLY A 177 13.70 -9.53 -10.18
C GLY A 177 13.12 -8.23 -10.79
N TRP A 178 12.85 -8.19 -12.10
CA TRP A 178 12.10 -7.10 -12.71
C TRP A 178 10.72 -6.94 -12.05
N SER A 179 10.07 -8.04 -11.75
CA SER A 179 8.86 -8.06 -10.93
C SER A 179 8.96 -9.11 -9.83
N VAL A 180 8.44 -8.79 -8.64
CA VAL A 180 8.38 -9.71 -7.50
C VAL A 180 7.02 -9.67 -6.82
N SER A 181 6.56 -10.81 -6.30
CA SER A 181 5.34 -10.91 -5.50
C SER A 181 5.52 -11.90 -4.36
N LEU A 182 5.25 -11.48 -3.11
CA LEU A 182 5.26 -12.33 -1.92
C LEU A 182 3.87 -12.85 -1.59
N SER A 183 3.79 -14.09 -1.11
CA SER A 183 2.60 -14.57 -0.40
C SER A 183 2.40 -13.82 0.93
N SER A 184 1.19 -13.84 1.48
CA SER A 184 0.84 -13.11 2.72
C SER A 184 1.74 -13.43 3.90
N ASN A 185 2.18 -14.68 4.05
CA ASN A 185 3.10 -15.09 5.11
C ASN A 185 4.57 -14.86 4.76
N GLY A 186 4.86 -14.35 3.55
CA GLY A 186 6.19 -14.11 3.04
C GLY A 186 7.02 -15.39 2.83
N ASN A 187 6.41 -16.58 2.79
CA ASN A 187 7.13 -17.84 2.59
C ASN A 187 7.23 -18.26 1.13
N ARG A 188 6.48 -17.65 0.22
CA ARG A 188 6.63 -17.86 -1.21
C ARG A 188 6.90 -16.54 -1.91
N VAL A 189 7.76 -16.57 -2.90
CA VAL A 189 8.08 -15.43 -3.76
C VAL A 189 8.04 -15.87 -5.22
N ALA A 190 7.28 -15.15 -6.04
CA ALA A 190 7.33 -15.24 -7.49
C ALA A 190 8.25 -14.15 -8.04
N ILE A 191 9.07 -14.51 -9.01
CA ILE A 191 10.13 -13.67 -9.59
C ILE A 191 10.00 -13.72 -11.10
N GLY A 192 9.76 -12.56 -11.72
CA GLY A 192 9.76 -12.42 -13.16
C GLY A 192 11.15 -12.08 -13.69
N ALA A 193 11.48 -12.67 -14.85
CA ALA A 193 12.71 -12.50 -15.58
C ALA A 193 12.39 -12.35 -17.08
N TYR A 194 11.86 -11.17 -17.44
CA TYR A 194 11.30 -10.92 -18.78
C TYR A 194 12.34 -11.04 -19.92
N GLY A 195 13.63 -10.89 -19.61
CA GLY A 195 14.71 -10.96 -20.57
C GLY A 195 15.17 -12.38 -20.90
N ASN A 196 14.77 -13.39 -20.10
CA ASN A 196 15.21 -14.77 -20.27
C ASN A 196 14.89 -15.31 -21.70
N GLY A 197 15.78 -16.13 -22.25
CA GLY A 197 15.54 -16.88 -23.48
C GLY A 197 15.24 -16.04 -24.74
N SER A 198 15.98 -14.96 -25.00
CA SER A 198 15.70 -13.99 -26.08
C SER A 198 14.42 -13.18 -25.82
N SER A 199 14.22 -12.80 -24.57
CA SER A 199 13.04 -12.09 -24.08
C SER A 199 11.74 -12.89 -24.26
N THR A 200 11.80 -14.20 -24.37
CA THR A 200 10.64 -15.08 -24.19
C THR A 200 10.02 -14.82 -22.81
N GLY A 201 10.90 -14.62 -21.84
CA GLY A 201 10.57 -14.36 -20.46
C GLY A 201 10.27 -15.64 -19.68
N GLN A 202 10.39 -15.53 -18.37
CA GLN A 202 10.29 -16.67 -17.45
C GLN A 202 9.78 -16.17 -16.08
N VAL A 203 9.09 -17.03 -15.36
CA VAL A 203 8.77 -16.83 -13.95
C VAL A 203 9.23 -18.04 -13.16
N ARG A 204 9.93 -17.79 -12.04
CA ARG A 204 10.29 -18.79 -11.05
C ARG A 204 9.63 -18.48 -9.72
N VAL A 205 9.10 -19.51 -9.07
CA VAL A 205 8.51 -19.37 -7.74
C VAL A 205 9.39 -20.12 -6.74
N TYR A 206 9.65 -19.51 -5.60
CA TYR A 206 10.46 -20.10 -4.54
C TYR A 206 9.67 -20.18 -3.24
N GLU A 207 9.96 -21.22 -2.44
CA GLU A 207 9.40 -21.41 -1.10
C GLU A 207 10.52 -21.47 -0.06
N TRP A 208 10.32 -20.79 1.05
CA TRP A 208 11.22 -20.76 2.20
C TRP A 208 11.01 -21.99 3.08
N ASP A 209 12.02 -22.83 3.24
CA ASP A 209 11.95 -24.05 4.05
C ASP A 209 12.34 -23.85 5.54
N GLY A 210 12.66 -22.62 5.93
CA GLY A 210 13.20 -22.26 7.24
C GLY A 210 14.70 -21.99 7.25
N SER A 211 15.41 -22.33 6.16
CA SER A 211 16.86 -22.15 6.01
C SER A 211 17.29 -21.64 4.64
N SER A 212 16.57 -21.97 3.60
CA SER A 212 16.89 -21.63 2.21
C SER A 212 15.65 -21.43 1.37
N TRP A 213 15.80 -20.67 0.28
CA TRP A 213 14.80 -20.52 -0.77
C TRP A 213 14.95 -21.66 -1.77
N ASN A 214 13.95 -22.50 -1.89
CA ASN A 214 13.92 -23.63 -2.82
C ASN A 214 12.90 -23.40 -3.91
N GLN A 215 13.27 -23.63 -5.16
CA GLN A 215 12.35 -23.45 -6.26
C GLN A 215 11.16 -24.41 -6.14
N LEU A 216 9.98 -23.86 -6.35
CA LEU A 216 8.70 -24.56 -6.24
C LEU A 216 8.19 -24.90 -7.64
N GLY A 217 8.44 -26.11 -8.07
CA GLY A 217 8.12 -26.61 -9.41
C GLY A 217 9.21 -26.30 -10.43
N VAL A 218 8.85 -26.41 -11.70
CA VAL A 218 9.71 -26.04 -12.83
C VAL A 218 9.44 -24.59 -13.23
N ASP A 219 10.30 -24.07 -14.09
CA ASP A 219 10.16 -22.74 -14.66
C ASP A 219 8.82 -22.59 -15.41
N ILE A 220 8.26 -21.40 -15.36
CA ILE A 220 7.08 -21.02 -16.13
C ILE A 220 7.54 -20.12 -17.27
N ASP A 221 7.80 -20.73 -18.42
CA ASP A 221 8.33 -20.03 -19.58
C ASP A 221 7.26 -19.29 -20.37
N GLY A 222 7.66 -18.22 -21.06
CA GLY A 222 6.87 -17.59 -22.09
C GLY A 222 6.66 -18.54 -23.29
N GLU A 223 5.82 -18.17 -24.23
CA GLU A 223 5.45 -19.02 -25.37
C GLU A 223 6.35 -18.80 -26.57
N ALA A 224 6.73 -17.56 -26.80
CA ALA A 224 7.55 -17.19 -27.94
C ALA A 224 8.59 -16.13 -27.59
N ALA A 225 9.61 -16.02 -28.44
CA ALA A 225 10.62 -14.98 -28.28
C ALA A 225 9.99 -13.58 -28.36
N ALA A 226 10.48 -12.68 -27.51
CA ALA A 226 10.02 -11.32 -27.34
C ALA A 226 8.65 -11.13 -26.63
N ASP A 227 7.98 -12.18 -26.16
CA ASP A 227 6.71 -12.07 -25.41
C ASP A 227 6.86 -11.34 -24.08
N GLN A 228 8.06 -11.38 -23.50
CA GLN A 228 8.38 -10.76 -22.21
C GLN A 228 7.52 -11.31 -21.06
N SER A 229 7.27 -12.63 -21.03
CA SER A 229 6.54 -13.28 -19.92
C SER A 229 7.24 -13.03 -18.59
N GLY A 230 6.49 -12.71 -17.54
CA GLY A 230 7.07 -12.31 -16.25
C GLY A 230 7.40 -10.81 -16.16
N TRP A 231 6.95 -9.99 -17.12
CA TRP A 231 7.00 -8.53 -17.01
C TRP A 231 6.33 -8.05 -15.73
N PHE A 232 5.18 -8.63 -15.39
CA PHE A 232 4.54 -8.42 -14.12
C PHE A 232 4.03 -9.75 -13.55
N VAL A 233 4.16 -9.93 -12.22
CA VAL A 233 3.68 -11.13 -11.52
C VAL A 233 2.86 -10.76 -10.29
N SER A 234 1.84 -11.57 -9.97
CA SER A 234 1.03 -11.40 -8.77
C SER A 234 0.66 -12.77 -8.18
N LEU A 235 0.99 -13.00 -6.90
CA LEU A 235 0.61 -14.19 -6.13
C LEU A 235 -0.69 -13.95 -5.34
N SER A 236 -1.50 -14.99 -5.21
CA SER A 236 -2.57 -15.04 -4.19
C SER A 236 -1.97 -15.05 -2.79
N SER A 237 -2.77 -14.71 -1.78
CA SER A 237 -2.33 -14.61 -0.39
C SER A 237 -1.68 -15.87 0.15
N ASP A 238 -2.19 -17.04 -0.21
CA ASP A 238 -1.61 -18.33 0.19
C ASP A 238 -0.45 -18.77 -0.70
N GLY A 239 -0.18 -18.00 -1.78
CA GLY A 239 0.84 -18.31 -2.78
C GLY A 239 0.50 -19.54 -3.63
N SER A 240 -0.78 -19.96 -3.70
CA SER A 240 -1.20 -21.11 -4.51
C SER A 240 -1.58 -20.75 -5.94
N ARG A 241 -1.87 -19.47 -6.23
CA ARG A 241 -2.20 -18.96 -7.56
C ARG A 241 -1.25 -17.85 -7.96
N LEU A 242 -0.94 -17.80 -9.25
CA LEU A 242 0.02 -16.87 -9.83
C LEU A 242 -0.52 -16.34 -11.15
N ALA A 243 -0.63 -15.02 -11.27
CA ALA A 243 -0.85 -14.35 -12.55
C ALA A 243 0.47 -13.86 -13.13
N VAL A 244 0.65 -14.04 -14.43
CA VAL A 244 1.85 -13.70 -15.21
C VAL A 244 1.45 -12.88 -16.42
N GLY A 245 1.93 -11.66 -16.52
CA GLY A 245 1.77 -10.77 -17.66
C GLY A 245 2.88 -10.93 -18.68
N ALA A 246 2.52 -10.89 -19.96
CA ALA A 246 3.41 -10.92 -21.12
C ALA A 246 2.94 -9.84 -22.13
N PRO A 247 3.28 -8.54 -21.87
CA PRO A 247 2.69 -7.42 -22.60
C PRO A 247 3.10 -7.35 -24.07
N SER A 248 4.14 -8.05 -24.46
CA SER A 248 4.62 -8.07 -25.85
C SER A 248 4.19 -9.30 -26.64
N ASN A 249 3.33 -10.18 -26.06
CA ASN A 249 2.82 -11.35 -26.78
C ASN A 249 1.99 -10.95 -28.00
N ASP A 250 2.18 -11.68 -29.10
CA ASP A 250 1.59 -11.40 -30.41
C ASP A 250 0.33 -12.27 -30.72
N GLY A 251 -0.21 -13.01 -29.73
CA GLY A 251 -1.27 -14.00 -29.92
C GLY A 251 -2.55 -13.44 -30.56
N ASN A 252 -2.96 -12.22 -30.23
CA ASN A 252 -4.11 -11.53 -30.82
C ASN A 252 -3.69 -10.27 -31.64
N GLY A 253 -2.48 -10.23 -32.09
CA GLY A 253 -1.90 -9.10 -32.84
C GLY A 253 -0.59 -8.65 -32.24
N SER A 254 0.24 -7.94 -33.03
CA SER A 254 1.55 -7.50 -32.57
C SER A 254 1.45 -6.66 -31.32
N PHE A 255 2.17 -7.07 -30.25
CA PHE A 255 2.14 -6.44 -28.92
C PHE A 255 0.71 -6.31 -28.33
N ALA A 256 -0.22 -7.20 -28.67
CA ALA A 256 -1.53 -7.22 -28.03
C ALA A 256 -1.39 -7.52 -26.53
N GLY A 257 -0.43 -8.36 -26.20
CA GLY A 257 -0.17 -8.82 -24.85
C GLY A 257 -1.18 -9.85 -24.36
N HIS A 258 -0.81 -10.60 -23.33
CA HIS A 258 -1.74 -11.52 -22.65
C HIS A 258 -1.41 -11.69 -21.17
N VAL A 259 -2.30 -12.35 -20.45
CA VAL A 259 -2.08 -12.81 -19.07
C VAL A 259 -2.41 -14.30 -18.97
N ARG A 260 -1.54 -15.08 -18.34
CA ARG A 260 -1.78 -16.46 -17.96
C ARG A 260 -1.86 -16.58 -16.43
N VAL A 261 -2.79 -17.37 -15.96
CA VAL A 261 -2.94 -17.64 -14.51
C VAL A 261 -2.67 -19.10 -14.24
N TYR A 262 -1.94 -19.38 -13.17
CA TYR A 262 -1.54 -20.73 -12.79
C TYR A 262 -1.97 -21.04 -11.36
N GLU A 263 -2.23 -22.33 -11.10
CA GLU A 263 -2.50 -22.87 -9.77
C GLU A 263 -1.49 -23.96 -9.43
N TRP A 264 -0.96 -23.92 -8.21
CA TRP A 264 -0.05 -24.94 -7.68
C TRP A 264 -0.83 -26.18 -7.24
N ASN A 265 -0.61 -27.32 -7.88
CA ASN A 265 -1.32 -28.57 -7.58
C ASN A 265 -0.59 -29.46 -6.54
N GLY A 266 0.47 -28.96 -5.91
CA GLY A 266 1.32 -29.71 -4.99
C GLY A 266 2.60 -30.26 -5.63
N SER A 267 2.74 -30.20 -6.96
CA SER A 267 3.90 -30.69 -7.71
C SER A 267 4.32 -29.78 -8.86
N ASN A 268 3.35 -29.17 -9.53
CA ASN A 268 3.57 -28.31 -10.69
C ASN A 268 2.61 -27.12 -10.72
N TRP A 269 3.00 -26.08 -11.40
CA TRP A 269 2.12 -24.97 -11.78
C TRP A 269 1.29 -25.38 -12.99
N ILE A 270 -0.02 -25.36 -12.86
CA ILE A 270 -0.97 -25.74 -13.91
C ILE A 270 -1.78 -24.51 -14.30
N GLN A 271 -1.83 -24.23 -15.60
CA GLN A 271 -2.60 -23.09 -16.10
C GLN A 271 -4.10 -23.25 -15.82
N MET A 272 -4.70 -22.16 -15.37
CA MET A 272 -6.12 -22.04 -15.06
C MET A 272 -6.86 -21.37 -16.21
N GLY A 273 -7.62 -22.14 -16.96
CA GLY A 273 -8.34 -21.64 -18.12
C GLY A 273 -7.45 -21.42 -19.34
N VAL A 274 -7.93 -20.61 -20.27
CA VAL A 274 -7.21 -20.17 -21.47
C VAL A 274 -6.51 -18.82 -21.19
N ASP A 275 -5.64 -18.41 -22.10
CA ASP A 275 -4.99 -17.12 -22.07
C ASP A 275 -6.01 -15.99 -22.08
N ILE A 276 -5.72 -14.91 -21.38
CA ILE A 276 -6.53 -13.69 -21.39
C ILE A 276 -5.81 -12.68 -22.27
N ASP A 277 -6.21 -12.67 -23.54
CA ASP A 277 -5.53 -11.85 -24.56
C ASP A 277 -5.92 -10.37 -24.50
N GLY A 278 -5.03 -9.52 -25.00
CA GLY A 278 -5.33 -8.14 -25.36
C GLY A 278 -6.39 -8.09 -26.47
N GLU A 279 -7.11 -7.00 -26.57
CA GLU A 279 -8.21 -6.86 -27.53
C GLU A 279 -7.72 -6.54 -28.94
N ALA A 280 -6.64 -5.78 -29.02
CA ALA A 280 -6.07 -5.35 -30.28
C ALA A 280 -4.54 -5.29 -30.25
N ALA A 281 -3.95 -5.23 -31.42
CA ALA A 281 -2.51 -5.03 -31.57
C ALA A 281 -2.08 -3.70 -30.91
N GLY A 282 -1.00 -3.75 -30.16
CA GLY A 282 -0.46 -2.59 -29.47
C GLY A 282 -0.94 -2.37 -28.05
N ASP A 283 -2.02 -3.03 -27.59
CA ASP A 283 -2.66 -2.77 -26.28
C ASP A 283 -1.75 -3.01 -25.08
N GLN A 284 -0.78 -3.93 -25.19
CA GLN A 284 0.12 -4.35 -24.12
C GLN A 284 -0.66 -4.89 -22.88
N CYS A 285 -1.67 -5.73 -23.10
CA CYS A 285 -2.40 -6.41 -22.04
C CYS A 285 -1.44 -7.22 -21.14
N GLY A 286 -1.58 -7.10 -19.82
CA GLY A 286 -0.67 -7.74 -18.87
C GLY A 286 0.56 -6.90 -18.54
N TYR A 287 0.61 -5.63 -18.93
CA TYR A 287 1.64 -4.69 -18.47
C TYR A 287 1.65 -4.56 -16.95
N SER A 288 0.48 -4.60 -16.33
CA SER A 288 0.31 -4.71 -14.88
C SER A 288 -0.78 -5.73 -14.56
N VAL A 289 -0.62 -6.50 -13.47
CA VAL A 289 -1.59 -7.49 -13.01
C VAL A 289 -1.71 -7.50 -11.50
N SER A 290 -2.90 -7.77 -10.96
CA SER A 290 -3.14 -7.90 -9.52
C SER A 290 -4.20 -8.95 -9.25
N LEU A 291 -3.89 -9.96 -8.41
CA LEU A 291 -4.83 -10.97 -7.92
C LEU A 291 -5.46 -10.54 -6.59
N SER A 292 -6.72 -10.90 -6.39
CA SER A 292 -7.35 -10.88 -5.05
C SER A 292 -6.68 -11.89 -4.12
N SER A 293 -6.89 -11.76 -2.81
CA SER A 293 -6.28 -12.63 -1.81
C SER A 293 -6.53 -14.12 -2.04
N ASP A 294 -7.73 -14.49 -2.45
CA ASP A 294 -8.12 -15.87 -2.77
C ASP A 294 -7.75 -16.29 -4.20
N GLY A 295 -7.18 -15.36 -4.97
CA GLY A 295 -6.83 -15.57 -6.38
C GLY A 295 -8.05 -15.81 -7.29
N SER A 296 -9.28 -15.43 -6.87
CA SER A 296 -10.48 -15.60 -7.67
C SER A 296 -10.80 -14.43 -8.57
N ARG A 297 -10.21 -13.25 -8.31
CA ARG A 297 -10.33 -12.05 -9.15
C ARG A 297 -8.97 -11.58 -9.62
N LEU A 298 -8.94 -11.03 -10.82
CA LEU A 298 -7.72 -10.57 -11.49
C LEU A 298 -8.00 -9.24 -12.17
N ALA A 299 -7.23 -8.20 -11.85
CA ALA A 299 -7.17 -6.95 -12.60
C ALA A 299 -5.98 -6.99 -13.55
N ILE A 300 -6.20 -6.51 -14.78
CA ILE A 300 -5.21 -6.47 -15.86
C ILE A 300 -5.19 -5.08 -16.46
N GLY A 301 -4.04 -4.44 -16.46
CA GLY A 301 -3.80 -3.18 -17.17
C GLY A 301 -3.30 -3.39 -18.60
N ALA A 302 -3.78 -2.55 -19.50
CA ALA A 302 -3.37 -2.45 -20.90
C ALA A 302 -3.19 -0.96 -21.24
N PRO A 303 -2.04 -0.37 -20.87
CA PRO A 303 -1.85 1.09 -20.90
C PRO A 303 -1.80 1.69 -22.30
N GLN A 304 -1.56 0.88 -23.31
CA GLN A 304 -1.50 1.35 -24.70
C GLN A 304 -2.83 1.17 -25.46
N ASN A 305 -3.91 0.69 -24.80
CA ASN A 305 -5.20 0.52 -25.44
C ASN A 305 -5.78 1.84 -25.95
N ASP A 306 -6.31 1.84 -27.17
CA ASP A 306 -6.81 3.01 -27.90
C ASP A 306 -8.34 3.22 -27.74
N GLY A 307 -9.04 2.44 -26.91
CA GLY A 307 -10.49 2.41 -26.83
C GLY A 307 -11.18 3.73 -26.53
N SER A 308 -10.57 4.62 -25.72
CA SER A 308 -11.08 5.95 -25.40
C SER A 308 -10.22 7.08 -25.97
N GLY A 309 -9.17 6.77 -26.70
CA GLY A 309 -8.22 7.69 -27.33
C GLY A 309 -6.89 7.00 -27.52
N SER A 310 -6.02 7.55 -28.39
CA SER A 310 -4.69 6.95 -28.61
C SER A 310 -3.95 6.78 -27.30
N THR A 311 -3.52 5.55 -26.98
CA THR A 311 -2.82 5.19 -25.74
C THR A 311 -3.46 5.72 -24.46
N ALA A 312 -4.81 5.84 -24.46
CA ALA A 312 -5.54 6.25 -23.24
C ALA A 312 -5.43 5.19 -22.15
N GLY A 313 -5.29 3.93 -22.56
CA GLY A 313 -5.21 2.78 -21.70
C GLY A 313 -6.54 2.37 -21.09
N HIS A 314 -6.59 1.15 -20.58
CA HIS A 314 -7.75 0.63 -19.83
C HIS A 314 -7.34 -0.42 -18.81
N VAL A 315 -8.29 -0.78 -17.94
CA VAL A 315 -8.18 -1.91 -17.01
C VAL A 315 -9.41 -2.80 -17.18
N ARG A 316 -9.17 -4.12 -17.30
CA ARG A 316 -10.20 -5.15 -17.28
C ARG A 316 -10.07 -5.99 -16.01
N ILE A 317 -11.20 -6.31 -15.38
CA ILE A 317 -11.24 -7.17 -14.21
C ILE A 317 -11.96 -8.46 -14.56
N TYR A 318 -11.38 -9.58 -14.13
CA TYR A 318 -11.91 -10.92 -14.38
C TYR A 318 -12.23 -11.64 -13.08
N GLN A 319 -13.21 -12.53 -13.13
CA GLN A 319 -13.61 -13.44 -12.06
C GLN A 319 -13.46 -14.88 -12.56
N TRP A 320 -12.83 -15.75 -11.76
CA TRP A 320 -12.77 -17.18 -12.01
C TRP A 320 -14.12 -17.82 -11.70
N ASP A 321 -14.74 -18.50 -12.68
CA ASP A 321 -16.04 -19.18 -12.52
C ASP A 321 -15.91 -20.67 -12.15
N GLY A 322 -14.69 -21.16 -11.96
CA GLY A 322 -14.34 -22.56 -11.74
C GLY A 322 -13.81 -23.27 -12.97
N THR A 323 -13.90 -22.66 -14.16
CA THR A 323 -13.45 -23.21 -15.44
C THR A 323 -12.76 -22.17 -16.31
N ASN A 324 -13.27 -20.94 -16.32
CA ASN A 324 -12.79 -19.85 -17.17
C ASN A 324 -12.66 -18.55 -16.39
N TRP A 325 -11.82 -17.67 -16.90
CA TRP A 325 -11.78 -16.28 -16.49
C TRP A 325 -12.85 -15.50 -17.26
N VAL A 326 -13.85 -15.00 -16.55
CA VAL A 326 -14.98 -14.25 -17.13
C VAL A 326 -14.84 -12.79 -16.71
N GLN A 327 -14.92 -11.88 -17.69
CA GLN A 327 -14.83 -10.45 -17.41
C GLN A 327 -15.94 -10.00 -16.47
N LEU A 328 -15.56 -9.24 -15.44
CA LEU A 328 -16.44 -8.74 -14.39
C LEU A 328 -16.74 -7.26 -14.61
N GLY A 329 -17.86 -6.97 -15.25
CA GLY A 329 -18.26 -5.61 -15.62
C GLY A 329 -17.68 -5.16 -16.96
N ALA A 330 -17.82 -3.87 -17.26
CA ALA A 330 -17.26 -3.25 -18.45
C ALA A 330 -15.82 -2.80 -18.19
N ASP A 331 -15.10 -2.49 -19.25
CA ASP A 331 -13.75 -1.92 -19.20
C ASP A 331 -13.74 -0.60 -18.40
N ILE A 332 -12.70 -0.40 -17.64
CA ILE A 332 -12.43 0.87 -16.97
C ILE A 332 -11.43 1.64 -17.84
N ASN A 333 -11.95 2.50 -18.67
CA ASN A 333 -11.16 3.22 -19.67
C ASN A 333 -10.40 4.43 -19.07
N GLY A 334 -9.23 4.76 -19.66
CA GLY A 334 -8.56 6.03 -19.46
C GLY A 334 -9.45 7.20 -19.89
N GLU A 335 -9.19 8.38 -19.39
CA GLU A 335 -10.02 9.56 -19.64
C GLU A 335 -9.67 10.28 -20.92
N ALA A 336 -8.39 10.35 -21.24
CA ALA A 336 -7.91 11.04 -22.41
C ALA A 336 -6.78 10.29 -23.11
N ALA A 337 -6.50 10.70 -24.34
CA ALA A 337 -5.39 10.17 -25.11
C ALA A 337 -4.06 10.42 -24.38
N ASN A 338 -3.19 9.43 -24.43
CA ASN A 338 -1.86 9.37 -23.82
C ASN A 338 -1.82 9.23 -22.29
N ASP A 339 -2.95 9.12 -21.59
CA ASP A 339 -3.00 8.96 -20.14
C ASP A 339 -2.32 7.66 -19.65
N GLN A 340 -2.31 6.62 -20.49
CA GLN A 340 -1.79 5.30 -20.17
C GLN A 340 -2.39 4.70 -18.87
N SER A 341 -3.71 4.84 -18.72
CA SER A 341 -4.45 4.24 -17.58
C SER A 341 -4.25 2.72 -17.55
N GLY A 342 -3.93 2.19 -16.36
CA GLY A 342 -3.58 0.77 -16.20
C GLY A 342 -2.06 0.50 -16.27
N THR A 343 -1.21 1.53 -16.29
CA THR A 343 0.24 1.35 -16.10
C THR A 343 0.53 0.64 -14.79
N SER A 344 -0.23 0.93 -13.76
CA SER A 344 -0.19 0.21 -12.48
C SER A 344 -1.60 -0.10 -12.00
N VAL A 345 -1.81 -1.30 -11.40
CA VAL A 345 -3.08 -1.73 -10.82
C VAL A 345 -2.87 -2.45 -9.50
N SER A 346 -3.81 -2.29 -8.56
CA SER A 346 -3.79 -3.03 -7.29
C SER A 346 -5.21 -3.31 -6.80
N LEU A 347 -5.52 -4.58 -6.47
CA LEU A 347 -6.81 -5.04 -5.94
C LEU A 347 -6.78 -5.11 -4.41
N SER A 348 -7.91 -4.76 -3.77
CA SER A 348 -8.16 -5.12 -2.37
C SER A 348 -8.23 -6.64 -2.17
N ALA A 349 -8.10 -7.10 -0.93
CA ALA A 349 -8.05 -8.53 -0.62
C ALA A 349 -9.27 -9.32 -1.14
N ASP A 350 -10.46 -8.74 -1.06
CA ASP A 350 -11.71 -9.31 -1.57
C ASP A 350 -11.93 -9.07 -3.07
N GLY A 351 -11.00 -8.35 -3.71
CA GLY A 351 -11.11 -7.95 -5.12
C GLY A 351 -12.30 -7.03 -5.42
N ALA A 352 -12.91 -6.41 -4.38
CA ALA A 352 -14.05 -5.51 -4.58
C ALA A 352 -13.63 -4.08 -4.90
N ARG A 353 -12.37 -3.71 -4.67
CA ARG A 353 -11.81 -2.40 -5.03
C ARG A 353 -10.56 -2.55 -5.88
N VAL A 354 -10.41 -1.65 -6.83
CA VAL A 354 -9.22 -1.56 -7.69
C VAL A 354 -8.71 -0.13 -7.71
N VAL A 355 -7.40 0.02 -7.55
CA VAL A 355 -6.67 1.26 -7.74
C VAL A 355 -5.98 1.20 -9.08
N ILE A 356 -6.08 2.26 -9.87
CA ILE A 356 -5.56 2.36 -11.23
C ILE A 356 -4.73 3.63 -11.36
N GLY A 357 -3.48 3.49 -11.75
CA GLY A 357 -2.59 4.61 -12.06
C GLY A 357 -2.58 4.93 -13.55
N ALA A 358 -2.53 6.23 -13.85
CA ALA A 358 -2.37 6.80 -15.18
C ALA A 358 -1.30 7.90 -15.11
N PRO A 359 -0.01 7.54 -15.16
CA PRO A 359 1.09 8.45 -14.84
C PRO A 359 1.30 9.58 -15.85
N PHE A 360 0.75 9.46 -17.04
CA PHE A 360 0.88 10.46 -18.09
C PHE A 360 -0.36 11.35 -18.25
N ASN A 361 -1.31 11.28 -17.30
CA ASN A 361 -2.47 12.17 -17.31
C ASN A 361 -2.06 13.63 -17.11
N ASP A 362 -2.64 14.53 -17.94
CA ASP A 362 -2.31 15.96 -17.98
C ASP A 362 -3.21 16.83 -17.08
N GLY A 363 -4.07 16.24 -16.23
CA GLY A 363 -5.12 16.96 -15.49
C GLY A 363 -4.65 18.09 -14.59
N SER A 364 -3.47 18.00 -14.00
CA SER A 364 -2.84 19.04 -13.16
C SER A 364 -1.55 19.61 -13.75
N GLY A 365 -1.12 19.15 -14.91
CA GLY A 365 0.09 19.55 -15.62
C GLY A 365 0.53 18.44 -16.57
N SER A 366 1.42 18.74 -17.54
CA SER A 366 1.91 17.72 -18.48
C SER A 366 2.55 16.57 -17.70
N ASP A 367 2.07 15.36 -17.95
CA ASP A 367 2.54 14.12 -17.29
C ASP A 367 2.55 14.20 -15.75
N ALA A 368 1.63 15.00 -15.16
CA ALA A 368 1.50 15.07 -13.71
C ALA A 368 1.02 13.73 -13.13
N GLY A 369 0.26 13.01 -13.92
CA GLY A 369 -0.35 11.74 -13.57
C GLY A 369 -1.54 11.86 -12.61
N HIS A 370 -2.31 10.80 -12.53
CA HIS A 370 -3.39 10.65 -11.55
C HIS A 370 -3.64 9.20 -11.15
N VAL A 371 -4.43 9.03 -10.10
CA VAL A 371 -4.93 7.72 -9.64
C VAL A 371 -6.43 7.78 -9.46
N ARG A 372 -7.12 6.76 -9.99
CA ARG A 372 -8.56 6.54 -9.81
C ARG A 372 -8.81 5.23 -9.08
N ILE A 373 -9.81 5.24 -8.22
CA ILE A 373 -10.20 4.08 -7.43
C ILE A 373 -11.64 3.72 -7.72
N TYR A 374 -11.91 2.42 -7.98
CA TYR A 374 -13.23 1.92 -8.28
C TYR A 374 -13.64 0.82 -7.32
N GLU A 375 -14.96 0.74 -7.06
CA GLU A 375 -15.59 -0.28 -6.23
C GLU A 375 -16.65 -1.02 -7.03
N TRP A 376 -16.67 -2.34 -6.89
CA TRP A 376 -17.67 -3.22 -7.49
C TRP A 376 -18.97 -3.20 -6.68
N ASN A 377 -20.06 -2.73 -7.29
CA ASN A 377 -21.37 -2.66 -6.62
C ASN A 377 -22.25 -3.91 -6.83
N GLY A 378 -21.70 -4.97 -7.42
CA GLY A 378 -22.44 -6.17 -7.82
C GLY A 378 -22.85 -6.20 -9.28
N THR A 379 -22.74 -5.07 -10.00
CA THR A 379 -23.13 -4.96 -11.42
C THR A 379 -22.10 -4.16 -12.23
N ASN A 380 -21.59 -3.08 -11.67
CA ASN A 380 -20.66 -2.17 -12.34
C ASN A 380 -19.52 -1.76 -11.40
N TRP A 381 -18.40 -1.38 -12.00
CA TRP A 381 -17.32 -0.68 -11.33
C TRP A 381 -17.65 0.82 -11.25
N ASN A 382 -17.82 1.34 -10.05
CA ASN A 382 -18.11 2.75 -9.81
C ASN A 382 -16.92 3.41 -9.15
N GLN A 383 -16.53 4.57 -9.65
CA GLN A 383 -15.46 5.35 -9.03
C GLN A 383 -15.87 5.80 -7.62
N ILE A 384 -14.94 5.69 -6.66
CA ILE A 384 -15.10 6.15 -5.29
C ILE A 384 -14.15 7.32 -5.00
N GLY A 385 -14.75 8.45 -4.64
CA GLY A 385 -14.02 9.72 -4.48
C GLY A 385 -13.72 10.39 -5.82
N ALA A 386 -13.03 11.52 -5.75
CA ALA A 386 -12.50 12.22 -6.91
C ALA A 386 -11.12 11.66 -7.30
N ASP A 387 -10.63 12.01 -8.47
CA ASP A 387 -9.28 11.69 -8.92
C ASP A 387 -8.25 12.23 -7.94
N ILE A 388 -7.20 11.45 -7.72
CA ILE A 388 -6.05 11.88 -6.93
C ILE A 388 -4.96 12.28 -7.92
N ASN A 389 -4.91 13.56 -8.21
CA ASN A 389 -4.00 14.11 -9.20
C ASN A 389 -2.57 14.26 -8.66
N GLY A 390 -1.58 14.17 -9.54
CA GLY A 390 -0.22 14.63 -9.31
C GLY A 390 -0.21 16.14 -8.99
N GLU A 391 0.84 16.59 -8.35
CA GLU A 391 0.92 17.98 -7.88
C GLU A 391 1.40 18.92 -8.96
N LEU A 392 2.40 18.50 -9.71
CA LEU A 392 3.05 19.27 -10.76
C LEU A 392 3.28 18.42 -12.02
N GLY A 393 3.58 19.09 -13.12
CA GLY A 393 3.94 18.41 -14.36
C GLY A 393 5.21 17.58 -14.21
N ASN A 394 5.23 16.40 -14.85
CA ASN A 394 6.29 15.39 -14.82
C ASN A 394 6.47 14.68 -13.45
N ASP A 395 5.48 14.74 -12.54
CA ASP A 395 5.50 13.98 -11.30
C ASP A 395 5.31 12.49 -11.55
N PHE A 396 4.61 12.12 -12.64
CA PHE A 396 4.22 10.74 -12.96
C PHE A 396 3.48 10.05 -11.81
N SER A 397 2.61 10.78 -11.12
CA SER A 397 1.82 10.25 -10.01
C SER A 397 0.95 9.08 -10.48
N GLY A 398 1.02 7.94 -9.77
CA GLY A 398 0.35 6.71 -10.19
C GLY A 398 1.22 5.79 -11.06
N ALA A 399 2.52 6.08 -11.23
CA ALA A 399 3.45 5.13 -11.85
C ALA A 399 3.50 3.80 -11.07
N ALA A 400 3.37 3.88 -9.76
CA ALA A 400 3.21 2.71 -8.88
C ALA A 400 2.07 2.96 -7.88
N VAL A 401 1.22 1.94 -7.68
CA VAL A 401 0.11 1.99 -6.70
C VAL A 401 0.03 0.70 -5.90
N SER A 402 -0.39 0.82 -4.64
CA SER A 402 -0.66 -0.33 -3.79
C SER A 402 -1.81 -0.02 -2.82
N ILE A 403 -2.72 -1.00 -2.59
CA ILE A 403 -3.90 -0.85 -1.73
C ILE A 403 -3.83 -1.82 -0.56
N SER A 404 -4.29 -1.39 0.64
CA SER A 404 -4.44 -2.25 1.82
C SER A 404 -5.51 -3.33 1.61
N ALA A 405 -5.45 -4.41 2.40
CA ALA A 405 -6.37 -5.53 2.26
C ALA A 405 -7.85 -5.14 2.37
N ASP A 406 -8.16 -4.19 3.25
CA ASP A 406 -9.53 -3.66 3.45
C ASP A 406 -9.96 -2.65 2.38
N GLY A 407 -9.06 -2.32 1.44
CA GLY A 407 -9.32 -1.37 0.37
C GLY A 407 -9.46 0.09 0.81
N ASN A 408 -9.09 0.44 2.05
CA ASN A 408 -9.31 1.79 2.60
C ASN A 408 -8.05 2.66 2.64
N ARG A 409 -6.87 2.09 2.38
CA ARG A 409 -5.60 2.83 2.33
C ARG A 409 -4.84 2.54 1.06
N ILE A 410 -4.26 3.57 0.46
CA ILE A 410 -3.47 3.45 -0.77
C ILE A 410 -2.15 4.20 -0.64
N ALA A 411 -1.12 3.64 -1.26
CA ALA A 411 0.16 4.27 -1.50
C ALA A 411 0.28 4.58 -2.99
N ILE A 412 0.74 5.78 -3.32
CA ILE A 412 0.88 6.29 -4.68
C ILE A 412 2.30 6.82 -4.85
N GLY A 413 3.05 6.23 -5.77
CA GLY A 413 4.37 6.70 -6.18
C GLY A 413 4.31 7.69 -7.34
N GLY A 414 5.16 8.69 -7.27
CA GLY A 414 5.40 9.69 -8.30
C GLY A 414 6.90 9.93 -8.42
N TYR A 415 7.59 9.09 -9.18
CA TYR A 415 9.05 9.03 -9.22
C TYR A 415 9.73 10.25 -9.84
N GLY A 416 8.98 11.07 -10.56
CA GLY A 416 9.48 12.30 -11.19
C GLY A 416 9.33 13.55 -10.33
N ASN A 417 8.67 13.47 -9.17
CA ASN A 417 8.42 14.64 -8.32
C ASN A 417 9.72 15.31 -7.86
N ASP A 418 9.70 16.65 -7.83
CA ASP A 418 10.86 17.50 -7.54
C ASP A 418 10.96 17.96 -6.07
N GLY A 419 10.08 17.48 -5.16
CA GLY A 419 10.02 17.92 -3.76
C GLY A 419 11.33 17.79 -2.98
N GLY A 420 12.05 16.69 -3.17
CA GLY A 420 13.39 16.44 -2.60
C GLY A 420 14.55 16.90 -3.49
N GLY A 421 14.28 17.43 -4.69
CA GLY A 421 15.23 17.76 -5.76
C GLY A 421 14.74 17.24 -7.11
N ALA A 422 15.34 17.65 -8.20
CA ALA A 422 14.90 17.24 -9.55
C ALA A 422 14.80 15.72 -9.68
N ALA A 423 13.60 15.20 -9.98
CA ALA A 423 13.28 13.79 -10.04
C ALA A 423 13.73 12.98 -8.79
N ALA A 424 13.71 13.60 -7.60
CA ALA A 424 13.93 12.88 -6.35
C ALA A 424 12.84 11.82 -6.11
N GLY A 425 11.64 12.12 -6.60
CA GLY A 425 10.45 11.32 -6.44
C GLY A 425 9.82 11.44 -5.07
N HIS A 426 8.58 11.00 -4.95
CA HIS A 426 7.84 10.97 -3.69
C HIS A 426 6.84 9.82 -3.60
N VAL A 427 6.32 9.59 -2.40
CA VAL A 427 5.15 8.73 -2.16
C VAL A 427 4.13 9.47 -1.33
N ARG A 428 2.85 9.41 -1.74
CA ARG A 428 1.71 9.97 -1.02
C ARG A 428 0.79 8.84 -0.56
N ILE A 429 0.32 8.95 0.68
CA ILE A 429 -0.53 7.94 1.32
C ILE A 429 -1.90 8.54 1.58
N TYR A 430 -2.93 7.86 1.11
CA TYR A 430 -4.32 8.29 1.27
C TYR A 430 -5.13 7.25 2.05
N GLN A 431 -6.12 7.74 2.78
CA GLN A 431 -7.11 6.95 3.50
C GLN A 431 -8.51 7.36 3.08
N LEU A 432 -9.38 6.37 2.89
CA LEU A 432 -10.80 6.60 2.58
C LEU A 432 -11.56 6.94 3.86
N TYR A 433 -12.23 8.09 3.86
CA TYR A 433 -13.11 8.55 4.93
C TYR A 433 -14.45 9.01 4.35
N GLY A 434 -15.53 8.28 4.66
CA GLY A 434 -16.89 8.69 4.24
C GLY A 434 -17.05 8.87 2.73
N GLY A 435 -16.33 8.10 1.92
CA GLY A 435 -16.36 8.19 0.47
C GLY A 435 -15.38 9.20 -0.14
N THR A 436 -14.53 9.83 0.66
CA THR A 436 -13.51 10.78 0.21
C THR A 436 -12.11 10.27 0.56
N TRP A 437 -11.19 10.32 -0.41
CA TRP A 437 -9.78 10.03 -0.18
C TRP A 437 -9.09 11.26 0.41
N SER A 438 -8.44 11.09 1.53
CA SER A 438 -7.71 12.16 2.22
C SER A 438 -6.28 11.72 2.47
N GLN A 439 -5.32 12.56 2.15
CA GLN A 439 -3.92 12.29 2.45
C GLN A 439 -3.71 12.23 3.98
N VAL A 440 -2.99 11.22 4.46
CA VAL A 440 -2.85 10.96 5.89
C VAL A 440 -1.50 11.32 6.47
N TRP A 441 -0.48 11.43 5.62
CA TRP A 441 0.85 11.93 5.96
C TRP A 441 1.22 13.06 5.00
N SER A 442 2.18 13.90 5.38
CA SER A 442 2.88 14.74 4.40
C SER A 442 3.57 13.84 3.38
N ASP A 443 3.92 14.40 2.24
CA ASP A 443 4.69 13.70 1.23
C ASP A 443 5.94 13.08 1.84
N ILE A 444 6.26 11.91 1.36
CA ILE A 444 7.49 11.21 1.72
C ILE A 444 8.40 11.35 0.51
N ASP A 445 9.31 12.31 0.57
CA ASP A 445 10.20 12.66 -0.54
C ASP A 445 11.44 11.77 -0.59
N GLY A 446 11.98 11.59 -1.79
CA GLY A 446 13.32 11.05 -2.02
C GLY A 446 14.38 11.96 -1.41
N GLU A 447 15.56 11.40 -1.13
CA GLU A 447 16.62 12.12 -0.39
C GLU A 447 17.43 13.06 -1.28
N ALA A 448 17.59 12.69 -2.53
CA ALA A 448 18.43 13.44 -3.47
C ALA A 448 17.83 13.46 -4.88
N ALA A 449 18.27 14.45 -5.64
CA ALA A 449 17.88 14.55 -7.05
C ALA A 449 18.30 13.29 -7.82
N GLY A 450 17.37 12.77 -8.64
CA GLY A 450 17.59 11.58 -9.45
C GLY A 450 17.31 10.26 -8.76
N ASP A 451 16.96 10.23 -7.47
CA ASP A 451 16.70 8.99 -6.72
C ASP A 451 15.53 8.18 -7.29
N SER A 452 14.56 8.85 -7.93
CA SER A 452 13.35 8.22 -8.45
C SER A 452 12.57 7.44 -7.37
N PHE A 453 12.51 8.00 -6.15
CA PHE A 453 11.78 7.42 -5.02
C PHE A 453 10.29 7.32 -5.34
N GLY A 454 9.68 6.16 -5.08
CA GLY A 454 8.30 5.90 -5.50
C GLY A 454 8.21 5.21 -6.87
N SER A 455 9.32 4.77 -7.46
CA SER A 455 9.32 3.92 -8.66
C SER A 455 8.61 2.58 -8.44
N SER A 456 8.61 2.08 -7.21
CA SER A 456 7.79 0.95 -6.77
C SER A 456 7.27 1.19 -5.35
N VAL A 457 6.06 0.67 -5.06
CA VAL A 457 5.44 0.77 -3.73
C VAL A 457 4.74 -0.53 -3.36
N SER A 458 4.77 -0.91 -2.09
CA SER A 458 4.02 -2.03 -1.54
C SER A 458 3.52 -1.68 -0.15
N ILE A 459 2.23 -1.94 0.14
CA ILE A 459 1.59 -1.66 1.42
C ILE A 459 1.24 -2.97 2.14
N SER A 460 1.43 -3.05 3.47
CA SER A 460 0.99 -4.20 4.27
C SER A 460 -0.54 -4.32 4.30
N SER A 461 -1.05 -5.51 4.65
CA SER A 461 -2.50 -5.76 4.64
C SER A 461 -3.30 -4.80 5.51
N ASP A 462 -2.77 -4.39 6.66
CA ASP A 462 -3.39 -3.42 7.57
C ASP A 462 -3.09 -1.95 7.19
N GLY A 463 -2.27 -1.75 6.15
CA GLY A 463 -1.83 -0.44 5.70
C GLY A 463 -0.86 0.28 6.64
N SER A 464 -0.32 -0.41 7.65
CA SER A 464 0.56 0.22 8.65
C SER A 464 2.01 0.35 8.20
N ARG A 465 2.46 -0.46 7.23
CA ARG A 465 3.82 -0.46 6.68
C ARG A 465 3.80 -0.27 5.18
N ILE A 466 4.78 0.47 4.70
CA ILE A 466 4.92 0.80 3.28
C ILE A 466 6.38 0.66 2.90
N ALA A 467 6.64 -0.14 1.87
CA ALA A 467 7.96 -0.24 1.25
C ALA A 467 7.98 0.58 -0.04
N VAL A 468 9.05 1.30 -0.25
CA VAL A 468 9.25 2.21 -1.39
C VAL A 468 10.61 2.00 -1.99
N GLY A 469 10.67 1.79 -3.30
CA GLY A 469 11.92 1.72 -4.06
C GLY A 469 12.36 3.07 -4.61
N ALA A 470 13.67 3.26 -4.68
CA ALA A 470 14.37 4.42 -5.23
C ALA A 470 15.50 3.92 -6.13
N THR A 471 15.19 3.67 -7.38
CA THR A 471 16.08 2.95 -8.31
C THR A 471 17.26 3.76 -8.81
N GLY A 472 17.15 5.07 -8.81
CA GLY A 472 18.20 6.00 -9.23
C GLY A 472 19.18 6.43 -8.14
N ASN A 473 19.00 5.95 -6.90
CA ASN A 473 19.84 6.38 -5.79
C ASN A 473 21.31 5.97 -5.95
N ASP A 474 22.20 6.92 -5.64
CA ASP A 474 23.65 6.81 -5.84
C ASP A 474 24.42 6.49 -4.52
N GLY A 475 23.76 6.12 -3.43
CA GLY A 475 24.35 6.01 -2.07
C GLY A 475 25.60 5.14 -1.98
N ILE A 476 25.63 3.99 -2.63
CA ILE A 476 26.79 3.10 -2.69
C ILE A 476 27.42 3.02 -4.10
N GLY A 477 26.82 3.64 -5.08
CA GLY A 477 27.26 3.69 -6.48
C GLY A 477 26.15 4.20 -7.37
N SER A 478 26.49 4.69 -8.57
CA SER A 478 25.50 5.25 -9.50
C SER A 478 24.38 4.26 -9.79
N ASN A 479 23.13 4.69 -9.58
CA ASN A 479 21.91 3.88 -9.76
C ASN A 479 21.97 2.52 -9.04
N ALA A 480 22.64 2.43 -7.90
CA ALA A 480 22.64 1.20 -7.11
C ALA A 480 21.23 0.89 -6.58
N GLY A 481 20.47 1.94 -6.29
CA GLY A 481 19.12 1.89 -5.75
C GLY A 481 19.08 1.51 -4.27
N TYR A 482 17.96 1.83 -3.61
CA TYR A 482 17.65 1.38 -2.26
C TYR A 482 16.15 1.14 -2.07
N VAL A 483 15.81 0.53 -0.95
CA VAL A 483 14.42 0.42 -0.49
C VAL A 483 14.31 0.95 0.92
N ARG A 484 13.31 1.78 1.15
CA ARG A 484 12.95 2.30 2.47
C ARG A 484 11.59 1.77 2.91
N VAL A 485 11.49 1.41 4.19
CA VAL A 485 10.23 0.93 4.77
C VAL A 485 9.79 1.88 5.89
N PHE A 486 8.49 2.17 5.93
CA PHE A 486 7.84 3.04 6.91
C PHE A 486 6.81 2.28 7.72
#